data_d1a0e6d7504ac6196595fd4b945a009f
#
_entry.id   d1a0e6d7504ac6196595fd4b945a009f
#
_cell.length_a   1.000
_cell.length_b   1.000
_cell.length_c   1.000
_cell.angle_alpha   90.00
_cell.angle_beta   90.00
_cell.angle_gamma   90.00
#
_symmetry.space_group_name_H-M   'P 1'
#
loop_
_entity.id
_entity.type
_entity.pdbx_description
1 polymer ?
#
loop_
_entity_poly.entity_id
_entity_poly.type
_entity_poly.pdbx_seq_one_letter_code
_entity_poly.pdbx_strand_id
1 'polypeptide(L)'
;STNYSEEEVLKKLKKYAQKNTVLKSFIGQGYYGTIIPNVIKRNIFENPGWYTQYTPYQAEISQGRLEALLNFQTLVSSSTGLPISNASLLDEGTAAAEAMAMFYNATNAQEKNKFLISTGCHPQTIEVLKTRAEPLGIKLIIDNENEFIFDNSIFGMLLQYPSTDGNIADYSNLIADAKNHEIFTCLASDLLALSILKTPGELDADACVGNAQRFGVPFGFGGPHAAFFSTTEKFKRKIPGRIIGVSTDKYGNRALRMALQTREQHIRREKATSNICTSQVLLAIMSSMYAVYHGPNNIRTIANNVNNLCHQLSSSLKDGGIKIFYKNFFDTIRFKPNNDWEKLAHNEKYNFRIYKDGSIGISIDETTVQEDINKICNIFGVLKTNETSYYNFPKQLKRNSSYLEHDVFNRYHSETEMLRYIHKLETKDLSLNTSMIPLGSCTMKLNATTEMVPVTWPEFSDIHPFAPLEQVRGYLSLFKDLKSWLSKLTGFDDCSLQPNSGAQGEYTGLLVIRAYHNSCGNKHRNICLVPDSAHGTNPASAIMAGMSVE
;
A
#
# COMPACT_ATOMS: atom_id res chain seq x y z
N SER A 1 29.10 -25.82 -8.92
CA SER A 1 28.72 -24.62 -8.14
C SER A 1 29.37 -24.74 -6.77
N THR A 2 30.15 -23.76 -6.37
CA THR A 2 30.67 -23.66 -5.01
C THR A 2 29.53 -23.28 -4.08
N ASN A 3 29.29 -24.08 -3.06
CA ASN A 3 28.33 -23.74 -2.01
C ASN A 3 28.94 -22.60 -1.16
N TYR A 4 28.15 -21.60 -0.88
CA TYR A 4 28.54 -20.54 0.05
C TYR A 4 28.14 -20.94 1.48
N SER A 5 29.00 -20.63 2.45
CA SER A 5 28.64 -20.63 3.86
C SER A 5 27.74 -19.43 4.20
N GLU A 6 27.05 -19.47 5.34
CA GLU A 6 26.22 -18.33 5.81
C GLU A 6 27.04 -17.03 5.90
N GLU A 7 28.26 -17.11 6.42
CA GLU A 7 29.17 -15.97 6.55
C GLU A 7 29.53 -15.37 5.17
N GLU A 8 29.81 -16.22 4.19
CA GLU A 8 30.14 -15.78 2.82
C GLU A 8 28.94 -15.10 2.14
N VAL A 9 27.71 -15.64 2.35
CA VAL A 9 26.48 -15.02 1.84
C VAL A 9 26.27 -13.66 2.48
N LEU A 10 26.39 -13.53 3.80
CA LEU A 10 26.24 -12.24 4.50
C LEU A 10 27.30 -11.24 4.07
N LYS A 11 28.57 -11.66 3.89
CA LYS A 11 29.64 -10.80 3.34
C LYS A 11 29.30 -10.33 1.91
N LYS A 12 28.75 -11.20 1.09
CA LYS A 12 28.34 -10.84 -0.28
C LYS A 12 27.19 -9.85 -0.28
N LEU A 13 26.15 -10.08 0.54
CA LEU A 13 25.01 -9.17 0.69
C LEU A 13 25.46 -7.80 1.25
N LYS A 14 26.41 -7.79 2.21
CA LYS A 14 26.96 -6.53 2.73
C LYS A 14 27.71 -5.73 1.65
N LYS A 15 28.37 -6.39 0.69
CA LYS A 15 29.00 -5.71 -0.47
C LYS A 15 27.95 -5.05 -1.40
N TYR A 16 26.74 -5.63 -1.55
CA TYR A 16 25.66 -4.93 -2.24
C TYR A 16 25.15 -3.75 -1.40
N ALA A 17 24.86 -3.98 -0.13
CA ALA A 17 24.38 -2.97 0.80
C ALA A 17 25.30 -1.71 0.80
N GLN A 18 26.60 -1.90 0.89
CA GLN A 18 27.60 -0.82 0.90
C GLN A 18 27.67 0.02 -0.38
N LYS A 19 27.10 -0.43 -1.49
CA LYS A 19 26.97 0.36 -2.72
C LYS A 19 25.77 1.30 -2.70
N ASN A 20 24.86 1.11 -1.75
CA ASN A 20 23.73 1.99 -1.56
C ASN A 20 24.11 3.18 -0.67
N THR A 21 23.44 4.31 -0.88
CA THR A 21 23.59 5.51 -0.06
C THR A 21 22.26 5.82 0.58
N VAL A 22 22.20 5.71 1.91
CA VAL A 22 20.97 6.02 2.67
C VAL A 22 20.94 7.51 2.94
N LEU A 23 20.00 8.21 2.33
CA LEU A 23 19.70 9.62 2.62
C LEU A 23 18.30 9.72 3.25
N LYS A 24 18.10 10.72 4.10
CA LYS A 24 16.77 11.00 4.67
C LYS A 24 15.84 11.48 3.57
N SER A 25 14.70 10.81 3.44
CA SER A 25 13.78 11.05 2.33
C SER A 25 12.61 11.93 2.77
N PHE A 26 12.40 13.02 2.04
CA PHE A 26 11.22 13.87 2.10
C PHE A 26 10.44 13.83 0.77
N ILE A 27 10.58 12.73 0.01
CA ILE A 27 9.95 12.56 -1.31
C ILE A 27 8.45 12.33 -1.16
N GLY A 28 8.01 11.57 -0.15
CA GLY A 28 6.60 11.21 0.03
C GLY A 28 6.07 10.32 -1.08
N GLN A 29 5.08 10.78 -1.83
CA GLN A 29 4.52 10.05 -2.97
C GLN A 29 4.00 8.65 -2.59
N GLY A 30 3.35 8.56 -1.41
CA GLY A 30 2.77 7.33 -0.89
C GLY A 30 3.72 6.47 -0.03
N TYR A 31 4.97 6.93 0.21
CA TYR A 31 5.97 6.26 1.03
C TYR A 31 6.59 7.23 2.01
N TYR A 32 6.60 6.87 3.30
CA TYR A 32 6.99 7.77 4.39
C TYR A 32 7.86 7.03 5.42
N GLY A 33 8.78 7.75 6.04
CA GLY A 33 9.52 7.23 7.19
C GLY A 33 8.58 6.96 8.36
N THR A 34 8.84 5.87 9.08
CA THR A 34 8.04 5.46 10.25
C THR A 34 8.95 4.88 11.32
N ILE A 35 8.54 4.99 12.57
CA ILE A 35 9.27 4.44 13.72
C ILE A 35 8.61 3.14 14.14
N ILE A 36 9.27 2.02 13.81
CA ILE A 36 8.76 0.70 14.18
C ILE A 36 9.05 0.45 15.66
N PRO A 37 8.04 0.21 16.52
CA PRO A 37 8.28 -0.21 17.89
C PRO A 37 9.14 -1.48 17.94
N ASN A 38 10.20 -1.49 18.75
CA ASN A 38 11.15 -2.60 18.80
C ASN A 38 10.48 -3.93 19.19
N VAL A 39 9.43 -3.89 20.02
CA VAL A 39 8.65 -5.07 20.38
C VAL A 39 7.95 -5.69 19.17
N ILE A 40 7.51 -4.90 18.19
CA ILE A 40 6.92 -5.39 16.95
C ILE A 40 8.00 -5.88 16.00
N LYS A 41 9.06 -5.10 15.79
CA LYS A 41 10.17 -5.47 14.92
C LYS A 41 10.73 -6.84 15.29
N ARG A 42 11.11 -7.03 16.56
CA ARG A 42 11.76 -8.24 17.03
C ARG A 42 10.83 -9.45 17.14
N ASN A 43 9.58 -9.24 17.58
CA ASN A 43 8.67 -10.34 17.91
C ASN A 43 7.65 -10.67 16.82
N ILE A 44 7.64 -9.93 15.70
CA ILE A 44 6.83 -10.23 14.52
C ILE A 44 7.71 -10.28 13.28
N PHE A 45 8.37 -9.18 12.92
CA PHE A 45 9.10 -9.09 11.65
C PHE A 45 10.31 -10.02 11.60
N GLU A 46 11.05 -10.13 12.69
CA GLU A 46 12.23 -10.99 12.82
C GLU A 46 11.92 -12.37 13.45
N ASN A 47 10.65 -12.65 13.80
CA ASN A 47 10.26 -13.88 14.47
C ASN A 47 9.77 -14.95 13.48
N PRO A 48 10.46 -16.13 13.40
CA PRO A 48 10.06 -17.20 12.50
C PRO A 48 8.67 -17.78 12.80
N GLY A 49 8.17 -17.67 14.01
CA GLY A 49 6.78 -18.02 14.36
C GLY A 49 5.75 -17.21 13.55
N TRP A 50 6.10 -16.00 13.11
CA TRP A 50 5.25 -15.14 12.30
C TRP A 50 5.64 -15.14 10.81
N TYR A 51 6.92 -14.99 10.45
CA TYR A 51 7.29 -14.85 9.04
C TYR A 51 7.27 -16.17 8.26
N THR A 52 7.32 -17.34 8.92
CA THR A 52 7.17 -18.65 8.26
C THR A 52 5.71 -19.02 8.00
N GLN A 53 4.76 -18.26 8.48
CA GLN A 53 3.33 -18.53 8.31
C GLN A 53 2.82 -18.04 6.95
N TYR A 54 1.71 -18.64 6.51
CA TYR A 54 1.05 -18.34 5.23
C TYR A 54 -0.37 -17.82 5.44
N THR A 55 -1.08 -17.53 4.34
CA THR A 55 -2.50 -17.20 4.37
C THR A 55 -3.27 -18.22 5.21
N PRO A 56 -4.06 -17.80 6.20
CA PRO A 56 -4.69 -18.70 7.17
C PRO A 56 -5.90 -19.44 6.59
N TYR A 57 -5.68 -20.29 5.58
CA TYR A 57 -6.75 -21.09 4.96
C TYR A 57 -7.36 -22.11 5.92
N GLN A 58 -6.55 -22.69 6.80
CA GLN A 58 -6.98 -23.63 7.83
C GLN A 58 -7.20 -22.87 9.13
N ALA A 59 -8.46 -22.58 9.41
CA ALA A 59 -8.84 -21.79 10.59
C ALA A 59 -8.43 -22.46 11.90
N GLU A 60 -8.44 -23.79 11.92
CA GLU A 60 -8.14 -24.63 13.10
C GLU A 60 -6.73 -24.40 13.64
N ILE A 61 -5.79 -24.06 12.80
CA ILE A 61 -4.37 -23.89 13.15
C ILE A 61 -3.89 -22.44 12.99
N SER A 62 -4.80 -21.48 12.85
CA SER A 62 -4.47 -20.09 12.48
C SER A 62 -5.28 -19.05 13.22
N GLN A 63 -5.80 -19.35 14.40
CA GLN A 63 -6.69 -18.44 15.15
C GLN A 63 -6.00 -17.15 15.57
N GLY A 64 -4.69 -17.20 15.83
CA GLY A 64 -3.90 -16.02 16.19
C GLY A 64 -3.70 -15.07 14.99
N ARG A 65 -3.32 -15.60 13.82
CA ARG A 65 -3.20 -14.80 12.59
C ARG A 65 -4.55 -14.24 12.13
N LEU A 66 -5.60 -15.03 12.24
CA LEU A 66 -6.95 -14.58 11.94
C LEU A 66 -7.37 -13.43 12.85
N GLU A 67 -7.04 -13.48 14.14
CA GLU A 67 -7.29 -12.37 15.07
C GLU A 67 -6.48 -11.12 14.71
N ALA A 68 -5.19 -11.28 14.38
CA ALA A 68 -4.34 -10.16 13.96
C ALA A 68 -4.82 -9.52 12.65
N LEU A 69 -5.30 -10.33 11.68
CA LEU A 69 -5.87 -9.82 10.43
C LEU A 69 -7.26 -9.19 10.64
N LEU A 70 -8.06 -9.68 11.59
CA LEU A 70 -9.30 -9.03 11.99
C LEU A 70 -9.01 -7.64 12.60
N ASN A 71 -7.94 -7.52 13.39
CA ASN A 71 -7.49 -6.21 13.89
C ASN A 71 -7.13 -5.27 12.74
N PHE A 72 -6.46 -5.77 11.69
CA PHE A 72 -6.17 -4.98 10.49
C PHE A 72 -7.45 -4.51 9.77
N GLN A 73 -8.43 -5.40 9.57
CA GLN A 73 -9.72 -5.02 8.98
C GLN A 73 -10.42 -3.95 9.81
N THR A 74 -10.40 -4.11 11.14
CA THR A 74 -11.02 -3.17 12.08
C THR A 74 -10.31 -1.82 12.06
N LEU A 75 -8.97 -1.81 12.01
CA LEU A 75 -8.16 -0.60 11.81
C LEU A 75 -8.61 0.14 10.56
N VAL A 76 -8.68 -0.54 9.42
CA VAL A 76 -9.04 0.06 8.13
C VAL A 76 -10.47 0.57 8.13
N SER A 77 -11.44 -0.24 8.58
CA SER A 77 -12.86 0.19 8.66
C SER A 77 -13.03 1.38 9.57
N SER A 78 -12.40 1.38 10.74
CA SER A 78 -12.46 2.50 11.69
C SER A 78 -11.80 3.76 11.14
N SER A 79 -10.69 3.63 10.43
CA SER A 79 -9.97 4.77 9.84
C SER A 79 -10.74 5.40 8.69
N THR A 80 -11.28 4.58 7.80
CA THR A 80 -11.98 5.03 6.58
C THR A 80 -13.45 5.39 6.80
N GLY A 81 -14.05 4.96 7.90
CA GLY A 81 -15.49 5.13 8.16
C GLY A 81 -16.38 4.26 7.26
N LEU A 82 -15.81 3.27 6.56
CA LEU A 82 -16.54 2.33 5.71
C LEU A 82 -16.67 0.95 6.38
N PRO A 83 -17.86 0.30 6.32
CA PRO A 83 -18.16 -0.84 7.18
C PRO A 83 -17.47 -2.14 6.81
N ILE A 84 -17.06 -2.31 5.56
CA ILE A 84 -16.46 -3.56 5.06
C ILE A 84 -15.01 -3.32 4.63
N SER A 85 -14.08 -4.06 5.21
CA SER A 85 -12.66 -4.05 4.82
C SER A 85 -12.15 -5.46 4.57
N ASN A 86 -11.16 -5.58 3.70
CA ASN A 86 -10.46 -6.84 3.48
C ASN A 86 -9.25 -7.01 4.43
N ALA A 87 -8.66 -8.20 4.42
CA ALA A 87 -7.51 -8.55 5.24
C ALA A 87 -6.17 -8.26 4.54
N SER A 88 -6.11 -7.34 3.66
CA SER A 88 -5.06 -6.72 2.86
C SER A 88 -5.13 -7.00 1.35
N LEU A 89 -4.37 -6.21 0.59
CA LEU A 89 -4.04 -6.38 -0.82
C LEU A 89 -2.52 -6.22 -1.02
N LEU A 90 -2.07 -6.18 -2.28
CA LEU A 90 -0.65 -6.22 -2.63
C LEU A 90 0.05 -4.86 -2.48
N ASP A 91 -0.54 -3.82 -3.08
CA ASP A 91 -0.09 -2.43 -3.05
C ASP A 91 -1.25 -1.48 -3.38
N GLU A 92 -1.07 -0.16 -3.19
CA GLU A 92 -2.12 0.84 -3.45
C GLU A 92 -2.56 0.87 -4.91
N GLY A 93 -1.62 0.81 -5.85
CA GLY A 93 -1.96 0.83 -7.29
C GLY A 93 -2.82 -0.37 -7.68
N THR A 94 -2.48 -1.57 -7.17
CA THR A 94 -3.31 -2.77 -7.35
C THR A 94 -4.68 -2.60 -6.68
N ALA A 95 -4.74 -2.05 -5.46
CA ALA A 95 -6.01 -1.82 -4.77
C ALA A 95 -6.92 -0.84 -5.54
N ALA A 96 -6.36 0.23 -6.10
CA ALA A 96 -7.08 1.18 -6.96
C ALA A 96 -7.59 0.52 -8.24
N ALA A 97 -6.78 -0.32 -8.88
CA ALA A 97 -7.19 -1.06 -10.08
C ALA A 97 -8.27 -2.11 -9.78
N GLU A 98 -8.22 -2.73 -8.60
CA GLU A 98 -9.30 -3.60 -8.12
C GLU A 98 -10.60 -2.82 -7.86
N ALA A 99 -10.52 -1.57 -7.36
CA ALA A 99 -11.71 -0.71 -7.20
C ALA A 99 -12.34 -0.38 -8.56
N MET A 100 -11.53 0.00 -9.55
CA MET A 100 -11.98 0.22 -10.93
C MET A 100 -12.67 -1.03 -11.49
N ALA A 101 -12.06 -2.20 -11.36
CA ALA A 101 -12.63 -3.46 -11.84
C ALA A 101 -13.92 -3.83 -11.10
N MET A 102 -13.98 -3.61 -9.77
CA MET A 102 -15.18 -3.85 -8.97
C MET A 102 -16.34 -2.96 -9.42
N PHE A 103 -16.10 -1.69 -9.66
CA PHE A 103 -17.12 -0.74 -10.13
C PHE A 103 -17.58 -1.09 -11.55
N TYR A 104 -16.64 -1.41 -12.45
CA TYR A 104 -16.97 -1.84 -13.81
C TYR A 104 -17.89 -3.08 -13.80
N ASN A 105 -17.54 -4.11 -13.00
CA ASN A 105 -18.34 -5.32 -12.84
C ASN A 105 -19.67 -5.10 -12.07
N ALA A 106 -19.83 -3.96 -11.40
CA ALA A 106 -21.07 -3.60 -10.71
C ALA A 106 -22.03 -2.82 -11.61
N THR A 107 -21.53 -2.28 -12.68
CA THR A 107 -22.30 -1.49 -13.66
C THR A 107 -23.09 -2.43 -14.55
N ASN A 108 -24.40 -2.20 -14.66
CA ASN A 108 -25.30 -2.99 -15.52
C ASN A 108 -25.44 -2.43 -16.95
N ALA A 109 -24.87 -1.25 -17.21
CA ALA A 109 -24.99 -0.57 -18.50
C ALA A 109 -23.81 -0.93 -19.41
N GLN A 110 -24.07 -1.60 -20.55
CA GLN A 110 -23.05 -1.98 -21.54
C GLN A 110 -22.28 -0.78 -22.15
N GLU A 111 -22.83 0.42 -22.05
CA GLU A 111 -22.25 1.65 -22.61
C GLU A 111 -21.34 2.40 -21.63
N LYS A 112 -21.35 2.06 -20.33
CA LYS A 112 -20.50 2.69 -19.31
C LYS A 112 -19.11 2.06 -19.32
N ASN A 113 -18.16 2.66 -20.03
CA ASN A 113 -16.79 2.14 -20.15
C ASN A 113 -15.69 3.18 -19.85
N LYS A 114 -16.05 4.36 -19.32
CA LYS A 114 -15.09 5.40 -18.94
C LYS A 114 -14.88 5.44 -17.43
N PHE A 115 -13.63 5.65 -17.03
CA PHE A 115 -13.23 5.83 -15.64
C PHE A 115 -12.41 7.10 -15.49
N LEU A 116 -12.80 7.98 -14.55
CA LEU A 116 -12.10 9.23 -14.27
C LEU A 116 -11.00 9.01 -13.24
N ILE A 117 -9.86 9.64 -13.44
CA ILE A 117 -8.74 9.61 -12.50
C ILE A 117 -8.25 11.03 -12.27
N SER A 118 -8.23 11.50 -11.01
CA SER A 118 -7.62 12.78 -10.68
C SER A 118 -6.12 12.76 -10.95
N THR A 119 -5.59 13.82 -11.55
CA THR A 119 -4.15 14.08 -11.67
C THR A 119 -3.47 14.22 -10.29
N GLY A 120 -4.26 14.43 -9.24
CA GLY A 120 -3.81 14.38 -7.84
C GLY A 120 -3.46 12.98 -7.33
N CYS A 121 -3.75 11.90 -8.07
CA CYS A 121 -3.34 10.54 -7.71
C CYS A 121 -1.82 10.34 -7.83
N HIS A 122 -1.28 9.38 -7.07
CA HIS A 122 0.13 9.03 -7.21
C HIS A 122 0.45 8.52 -8.62
N PRO A 123 1.56 8.97 -9.24
CA PRO A 123 1.90 8.58 -10.62
C PRO A 123 1.97 7.06 -10.83
N GLN A 124 2.54 6.31 -9.87
CA GLN A 124 2.62 4.85 -9.94
C GLN A 124 1.23 4.19 -9.91
N THR A 125 0.28 4.74 -9.16
CA THR A 125 -1.11 4.25 -9.12
C THR A 125 -1.78 4.44 -10.47
N ILE A 126 -1.58 5.60 -11.12
CA ILE A 126 -2.10 5.89 -12.46
C ILE A 126 -1.55 4.89 -13.49
N GLU A 127 -0.26 4.55 -13.45
CA GLU A 127 0.36 3.61 -14.40
C GLU A 127 -0.18 2.18 -14.22
N VAL A 128 -0.44 1.74 -12.99
CA VAL A 128 -1.09 0.44 -12.73
C VAL A 128 -2.51 0.43 -13.29
N LEU A 129 -3.28 1.51 -13.11
CA LEU A 129 -4.63 1.64 -13.68
C LEU A 129 -4.62 1.55 -15.19
N LYS A 130 -3.67 2.21 -15.89
CA LYS A 130 -3.51 2.10 -17.35
C LYS A 130 -3.31 0.66 -17.79
N THR A 131 -2.39 -0.06 -17.13
CA THR A 131 -2.10 -1.47 -17.42
C THR A 131 -3.33 -2.36 -17.23
N ARG A 132 -4.12 -2.10 -16.18
CA ARG A 132 -5.31 -2.90 -15.84
C ARG A 132 -6.54 -2.55 -16.66
N ALA A 133 -6.66 -1.33 -17.16
CA ALA A 133 -7.79 -0.84 -17.96
C ALA A 133 -7.74 -1.34 -19.41
N GLU A 134 -6.55 -1.37 -20.02
CA GLU A 134 -6.36 -1.71 -21.43
C GLU A 134 -6.97 -3.06 -21.82
N PRO A 135 -6.68 -4.18 -21.13
CA PRO A 135 -7.23 -5.49 -21.49
C PRO A 135 -8.76 -5.57 -21.42
N LEU A 136 -9.36 -4.76 -20.56
CA LEU A 136 -10.81 -4.72 -20.33
C LEU A 136 -11.54 -3.72 -21.23
N GLY A 137 -10.80 -2.97 -22.06
CA GLY A 137 -11.38 -1.93 -22.93
C GLY A 137 -11.91 -0.72 -22.16
N ILE A 138 -11.48 -0.51 -20.92
CA ILE A 138 -11.85 0.64 -20.10
C ILE A 138 -11.07 1.88 -20.60
N LYS A 139 -11.78 2.96 -20.87
CA LYS A 139 -11.20 4.24 -21.27
C LYS A 139 -10.92 5.09 -20.03
N LEU A 140 -9.67 5.40 -19.79
CA LEU A 140 -9.27 6.30 -18.70
C LEU A 140 -9.29 7.75 -19.16
N ILE A 141 -9.90 8.61 -18.34
CA ILE A 141 -9.83 10.07 -18.46
C ILE A 141 -9.05 10.57 -17.24
N ILE A 142 -7.86 11.11 -17.48
CA ILE A 142 -6.95 11.58 -16.43
C ILE A 142 -6.89 13.09 -16.52
N ASP A 143 -7.49 13.77 -15.55
CA ASP A 143 -7.59 15.23 -15.53
C ASP A 143 -7.64 15.78 -14.10
N ASN A 144 -7.62 17.10 -13.95
CA ASN A 144 -7.91 17.75 -12.68
C ASN A 144 -9.39 17.49 -12.32
N GLU A 145 -9.64 17.12 -11.08
CA GLU A 145 -10.98 16.80 -10.61
C GLU A 145 -12.00 17.95 -10.72
N ASN A 146 -11.51 19.20 -10.76
CA ASN A 146 -12.38 20.38 -10.99
C ASN A 146 -12.83 20.52 -12.46
N GLU A 147 -12.17 19.82 -13.38
CA GLU A 147 -12.49 19.81 -14.81
C GLU A 147 -13.30 18.57 -15.22
N PHE A 148 -13.68 17.72 -14.26
CA PHE A 148 -14.47 16.52 -14.54
C PHE A 148 -15.85 16.88 -15.08
N ILE A 149 -16.18 16.34 -16.25
CA ILE A 149 -17.49 16.44 -16.87
C ILE A 149 -18.16 15.07 -16.79
N PHE A 150 -19.28 14.98 -16.09
CA PHE A 150 -20.03 13.76 -15.93
C PHE A 150 -20.97 13.50 -17.09
N ASP A 151 -20.86 12.32 -17.70
CA ASP A 151 -21.74 11.82 -18.74
C ASP A 151 -22.17 10.36 -18.47
N ASN A 152 -23.15 9.88 -19.21
CA ASN A 152 -23.71 8.54 -19.04
C ASN A 152 -22.74 7.40 -19.38
N SER A 153 -21.58 7.66 -19.97
CA SER A 153 -20.57 6.65 -20.29
C SER A 153 -19.58 6.39 -19.14
N ILE A 154 -19.64 7.20 -18.07
CA ILE A 154 -18.74 7.10 -16.92
C ILE A 154 -19.36 6.17 -15.88
N PHE A 155 -18.59 5.19 -15.39
CA PHE A 155 -19.04 4.28 -14.35
C PHE A 155 -18.42 4.55 -12.97
N GLY A 156 -17.29 5.25 -12.93
CA GLY A 156 -16.62 5.50 -11.66
C GLY A 156 -15.48 6.49 -11.77
N MET A 157 -14.97 6.90 -10.61
CA MET A 157 -13.83 7.79 -10.49
C MET A 157 -12.91 7.44 -9.32
N LEU A 158 -11.63 7.82 -9.44
CA LEU A 158 -10.62 7.75 -8.40
C LEU A 158 -10.09 9.13 -8.06
N LEU A 159 -10.13 9.49 -6.78
CA LEU A 159 -9.56 10.70 -6.22
C LEU A 159 -8.48 10.34 -5.19
N GLN A 160 -7.49 11.21 -4.98
CA GLN A 160 -6.45 11.02 -3.95
C GLN A 160 -6.66 12.00 -2.80
N TYR A 161 -6.60 11.50 -1.56
CA TYR A 161 -6.91 12.28 -0.36
C TYR A 161 -6.00 11.93 0.83
N PRO A 162 -5.03 12.80 1.17
CA PRO A 162 -4.57 14.00 0.46
C PRO A 162 -3.97 13.70 -0.92
N SER A 163 -3.93 14.69 -1.83
CA SER A 163 -3.35 14.52 -3.16
C SER A 163 -1.83 14.27 -3.11
N THR A 164 -1.29 13.75 -4.22
CA THR A 164 0.14 13.41 -4.34
C THR A 164 1.09 14.59 -4.11
N ASP A 165 0.61 15.81 -4.23
CA ASP A 165 1.37 17.05 -4.02
C ASP A 165 0.92 17.83 -2.77
N GLY A 166 0.12 17.18 -1.92
CA GLY A 166 -0.22 17.61 -0.58
C GLY A 166 -1.56 18.33 -0.44
N ASN A 167 -2.27 18.66 -1.53
CA ASN A 167 -3.55 19.36 -1.43
C ASN A 167 -4.61 18.54 -0.69
N ILE A 168 -5.36 19.19 0.20
CA ILE A 168 -6.57 18.65 0.81
C ILE A 168 -7.76 19.42 0.29
N ALA A 169 -8.52 18.80 -0.61
CA ALA A 169 -9.76 19.36 -1.15
C ALA A 169 -10.99 18.81 -0.41
N ASP A 170 -12.06 19.59 -0.36
CA ASP A 170 -13.36 19.11 0.09
C ASP A 170 -14.11 18.49 -1.09
N TYR A 171 -14.13 17.18 -1.14
CA TYR A 171 -14.80 16.42 -2.21
C TYR A 171 -16.29 16.20 -2.00
N SER A 172 -16.92 16.78 -0.95
CA SER A 172 -18.31 16.53 -0.61
C SER A 172 -19.28 16.82 -1.76
N ASN A 173 -19.11 17.96 -2.44
CA ASN A 173 -19.98 18.35 -3.58
C ASN A 173 -19.71 17.49 -4.81
N LEU A 174 -18.45 17.20 -5.13
CA LEU A 174 -18.06 16.39 -6.27
C LEU A 174 -18.62 14.95 -6.15
N ILE A 175 -18.52 14.36 -4.95
CA ILE A 175 -19.05 13.02 -4.68
C ILE A 175 -20.57 13.01 -4.74
N ALA A 176 -21.24 14.03 -4.21
CA ALA A 176 -22.70 14.15 -4.29
C ALA A 176 -23.18 14.27 -5.74
N ASP A 177 -22.49 15.06 -6.56
CA ASP A 177 -22.80 15.19 -7.98
C ASP A 177 -22.55 13.90 -8.76
N ALA A 178 -21.42 13.21 -8.50
CA ALA A 178 -21.13 11.90 -9.07
C ALA A 178 -22.24 10.87 -8.77
N LYS A 179 -22.78 10.86 -7.56
CA LYS A 179 -23.91 9.98 -7.18
C LYS A 179 -25.17 10.27 -7.94
N ASN A 180 -25.48 11.55 -8.20
CA ASN A 180 -26.62 11.94 -9.01
C ASN A 180 -26.54 11.42 -10.46
N HIS A 181 -25.31 11.20 -10.96
CA HIS A 181 -25.01 10.60 -12.27
C HIS A 181 -24.76 9.09 -12.24
N GLU A 182 -25.01 8.44 -11.08
CA GLU A 182 -24.72 7.00 -10.86
C GLU A 182 -23.26 6.61 -11.12
N ILE A 183 -22.33 7.50 -10.79
CA ILE A 183 -20.89 7.30 -10.89
C ILE A 183 -20.36 6.89 -9.51
N PHE A 184 -19.68 5.73 -9.46
CA PHE A 184 -19.07 5.24 -8.22
C PHE A 184 -17.78 6.00 -7.88
N THR A 185 -17.56 6.25 -6.60
CA THR A 185 -16.40 7.02 -6.13
C THR A 185 -15.48 6.19 -5.25
N CYS A 186 -14.19 6.16 -5.60
CA CYS A 186 -13.12 5.62 -4.76
C CYS A 186 -12.17 6.73 -4.33
N LEU A 187 -11.82 6.77 -3.03
CA LEU A 187 -10.77 7.62 -2.49
C LEU A 187 -9.51 6.78 -2.22
N ALA A 188 -8.37 7.16 -2.79
CA ALA A 188 -7.08 6.66 -2.36
C ALA A 188 -6.61 7.54 -1.19
N SER A 189 -6.37 6.94 -0.01
CA SER A 189 -6.20 7.71 1.23
C SER A 189 -5.06 7.21 2.11
N ASP A 190 -4.51 8.15 2.89
CA ASP A 190 -3.50 7.90 3.92
C ASP A 190 -4.16 7.67 5.29
N LEU A 191 -3.97 6.50 5.90
CA LEU A 191 -4.55 6.15 7.20
C LEU A 191 -4.14 7.10 8.33
N LEU A 192 -2.93 7.66 8.31
CA LEU A 192 -2.49 8.60 9.34
C LEU A 192 -3.22 9.93 9.19
N ALA A 193 -3.36 10.45 7.98
CA ALA A 193 -4.13 11.65 7.68
C ALA A 193 -5.60 11.49 8.09
N LEU A 194 -6.20 10.32 7.84
CA LEU A 194 -7.58 10.01 8.22
C LEU A 194 -7.82 9.96 9.74
N SER A 195 -6.78 9.94 10.58
CA SER A 195 -6.96 10.07 12.03
C SER A 195 -7.45 11.46 12.45
N ILE A 196 -7.23 12.49 11.62
CA ILE A 196 -7.61 13.90 11.88
C ILE A 196 -8.46 14.52 10.77
N LEU A 197 -8.44 13.97 9.56
CA LEU A 197 -9.23 14.47 8.42
C LEU A 197 -10.56 13.72 8.27
N LYS A 198 -11.53 14.42 7.67
CA LYS A 198 -12.85 13.86 7.33
C LYS A 198 -12.67 12.56 6.53
N THR A 199 -13.35 11.50 6.94
CA THR A 199 -13.15 10.17 6.38
C THR A 199 -13.87 9.97 5.04
N PRO A 200 -13.44 9.00 4.21
CA PRO A 200 -14.20 8.59 3.02
C PRO A 200 -15.64 8.23 3.30
N GLY A 201 -15.93 7.58 4.44
CA GLY A 201 -17.30 7.29 4.87
C GLY A 201 -18.11 8.54 5.18
N GLU A 202 -17.50 9.55 5.84
CA GLU A 202 -18.15 10.86 6.10
C GLU A 202 -18.32 11.69 4.82
N LEU A 203 -17.50 11.44 3.79
CA LEU A 203 -17.63 12.03 2.45
C LEU A 203 -18.62 11.26 1.56
N ASP A 204 -19.17 10.15 2.06
CA ASP A 204 -20.13 9.29 1.36
C ASP A 204 -19.54 8.62 0.09
N ALA A 205 -18.25 8.29 0.12
CA ALA A 205 -17.60 7.53 -0.94
C ALA A 205 -18.02 6.05 -0.95
N ASP A 206 -18.01 5.40 -2.12
CA ASP A 206 -18.36 3.98 -2.28
C ASP A 206 -17.24 3.04 -1.85
N ALA A 207 -15.98 3.45 -2.02
CA ALA A 207 -14.80 2.69 -1.62
C ALA A 207 -13.65 3.60 -1.20
N CYS A 208 -12.73 3.02 -0.43
CA CYS A 208 -11.46 3.63 -0.09
C CYS A 208 -10.34 2.59 -0.23
N VAL A 209 -9.22 3.01 -0.80
CA VAL A 209 -8.00 2.21 -0.97
C VAL A 209 -6.79 2.99 -0.45
N GLY A 210 -5.68 2.32 -0.29
CA GLY A 210 -4.42 2.94 0.12
C GLY A 210 -3.43 1.87 0.56
N ASN A 211 -2.34 2.29 1.18
CA ASN A 211 -1.42 1.34 1.81
C ASN A 211 -1.18 1.69 3.29
N ALA A 212 -0.83 0.67 4.07
CA ALA A 212 -0.60 0.79 5.50
C ALA A 212 0.90 0.91 5.85
N GLN A 213 1.77 1.23 4.90
CA GLN A 213 3.22 1.31 5.09
C GLN A 213 3.60 2.24 6.25
N ARG A 214 2.94 3.37 6.36
CA ARG A 214 3.15 4.39 7.39
C ARG A 214 2.90 3.89 8.83
N PHE A 215 2.24 2.74 8.96
CA PHE A 215 1.98 2.08 10.24
C PHE A 215 3.06 1.03 10.54
N GLY A 216 4.30 1.48 10.71
CA GLY A 216 5.41 0.69 11.19
C GLY A 216 6.04 -0.27 10.17
N VAL A 217 5.93 -0.02 8.88
CA VAL A 217 6.60 -0.82 7.84
C VAL A 217 7.70 0.00 7.17
N PRO A 218 8.95 -0.49 7.09
CA PRO A 218 10.04 0.28 6.49
C PRO A 218 9.83 0.48 4.98
N PHE A 219 10.56 1.41 4.37
CA PHE A 219 10.49 1.66 2.93
C PHE A 219 10.78 0.42 2.10
N GLY A 220 11.82 -0.36 2.46
CA GLY A 220 12.23 -1.58 1.77
C GLY A 220 12.39 -1.40 0.27
N PHE A 221 12.80 -0.23 -0.18
CA PHE A 221 12.90 0.17 -1.60
C PHE A 221 11.59 -0.06 -2.39
N GLY A 222 10.45 0.14 -1.73
CA GLY A 222 9.13 0.04 -2.35
C GLY A 222 8.30 -1.16 -1.95
N GLY A 223 8.79 -2.00 -1.07
CA GLY A 223 7.93 -3.05 -0.57
C GLY A 223 8.61 -4.35 -0.15
N PRO A 224 7.78 -5.36 0.15
CA PRO A 224 6.31 -5.32 0.08
C PRO A 224 5.66 -4.42 1.14
N HIS A 225 4.43 -3.96 0.87
CA HIS A 225 3.59 -3.21 1.81
C HIS A 225 2.17 -3.77 1.82
N ALA A 226 1.47 -3.67 2.96
CA ALA A 226 0.06 -4.05 3.02
C ALA A 226 -0.81 -2.92 2.48
N ALA A 227 -1.40 -3.12 1.31
CA ALA A 227 -2.50 -2.27 0.86
C ALA A 227 -3.80 -2.66 1.55
N PHE A 228 -4.76 -1.75 1.56
CA PHE A 228 -6.10 -1.97 2.07
C PHE A 228 -7.16 -1.61 1.04
N PHE A 229 -8.33 -2.19 1.26
CA PHE A 229 -9.54 -1.89 0.53
C PHE A 229 -10.71 -1.89 1.50
N SER A 230 -11.46 -0.81 1.55
CA SER A 230 -12.72 -0.76 2.29
C SER A 230 -13.87 -0.25 1.41
N THR A 231 -15.09 -0.64 1.71
CA THR A 231 -16.25 -0.30 0.91
C THR A 231 -17.57 -0.35 1.72
N THR A 232 -18.64 0.06 1.09
CA THR A 232 -19.99 0.00 1.63
C THR A 232 -20.57 -1.42 1.59
N GLU A 233 -21.65 -1.68 2.35
CA GLU A 233 -22.39 -2.94 2.35
C GLU A 233 -22.85 -3.39 0.94
N LYS A 234 -23.12 -2.45 0.05
CA LYS A 234 -23.52 -2.68 -1.35
C LYS A 234 -22.54 -3.60 -2.09
N PHE A 235 -21.24 -3.46 -1.82
CA PHE A 235 -20.17 -4.16 -2.53
C PHE A 235 -19.60 -5.36 -1.76
N LYS A 236 -20.14 -5.76 -0.61
CA LYS A 236 -19.59 -6.85 0.23
C LYS A 236 -19.38 -8.19 -0.49
N ARG A 237 -20.14 -8.47 -1.56
CA ARG A 237 -20.00 -9.68 -2.37
C ARG A 237 -19.13 -9.47 -3.61
N LYS A 238 -18.58 -8.27 -3.82
CA LYS A 238 -17.75 -7.90 -4.96
C LYS A 238 -16.35 -7.40 -4.56
N ILE A 239 -16.14 -7.09 -3.28
CA ILE A 239 -14.85 -6.62 -2.76
C ILE A 239 -13.74 -7.65 -3.02
N PRO A 240 -12.56 -7.25 -3.52
CA PRO A 240 -11.41 -8.13 -3.72
C PRO A 240 -10.74 -8.51 -2.39
N GLY A 241 -9.90 -9.54 -2.41
CA GLY A 241 -9.10 -9.97 -1.26
C GLY A 241 -9.88 -10.78 -0.23
N ARG A 242 -9.17 -11.26 0.79
CA ARG A 242 -9.72 -12.09 1.86
C ARG A 242 -10.49 -11.25 2.88
N ILE A 243 -11.51 -11.84 3.48
CA ILE A 243 -12.25 -11.26 4.61
C ILE A 243 -12.24 -12.27 5.75
N ILE A 244 -11.86 -11.81 6.92
CA ILE A 244 -11.96 -12.59 8.16
C ILE A 244 -13.31 -12.31 8.79
N GLY A 245 -14.01 -13.37 9.19
CA GLY A 245 -15.29 -13.30 9.84
C GLY A 245 -15.30 -13.99 11.21
N VAL A 246 -16.18 -13.53 12.06
CA VAL A 246 -16.45 -14.15 13.35
C VAL A 246 -17.48 -15.25 13.18
N SER A 247 -17.23 -16.41 13.78
CA SER A 247 -18.07 -17.60 13.78
C SER A 247 -18.07 -18.24 15.18
N THR A 248 -18.61 -19.41 15.29
CA THR A 248 -18.54 -20.23 16.51
C THR A 248 -17.98 -21.61 16.18
N ASP A 249 -17.25 -22.19 17.14
CA ASP A 249 -16.81 -23.58 17.07
C ASP A 249 -17.95 -24.56 17.42
N LYS A 250 -17.66 -25.87 17.38
CA LYS A 250 -18.65 -26.91 17.72
C LYS A 250 -19.14 -26.88 19.18
N TYR A 251 -18.45 -26.16 20.05
CA TYR A 251 -18.81 -25.99 21.47
C TYR A 251 -19.51 -24.66 21.76
N GLY A 252 -19.75 -23.83 20.73
CA GLY A 252 -20.37 -22.50 20.86
C GLY A 252 -19.38 -21.39 21.22
N ASN A 253 -18.07 -21.64 21.30
CA ASN A 253 -17.08 -20.61 21.57
C ASN A 253 -16.81 -19.78 20.32
N ARG A 254 -16.41 -18.51 20.53
CA ARG A 254 -16.01 -17.63 19.44
C ARG A 254 -14.83 -18.23 18.67
N ALA A 255 -14.96 -18.35 17.38
CA ALA A 255 -13.93 -18.77 16.46
C ALA A 255 -13.85 -17.84 15.24
N LEU A 256 -12.72 -17.80 14.59
CA LEU A 256 -12.48 -16.97 13.42
C LEU A 256 -12.27 -17.86 12.19
N ARG A 257 -12.71 -17.37 11.04
CA ARG A 257 -12.51 -18.05 9.76
C ARG A 257 -12.51 -17.04 8.60
N MET A 258 -12.09 -17.47 7.42
CA MET A 258 -12.35 -16.70 6.22
C MET A 258 -13.84 -16.68 5.90
N ALA A 259 -14.35 -15.49 5.56
CA ALA A 259 -15.76 -15.25 5.25
C ALA A 259 -15.97 -14.90 3.77
N LEU A 260 -17.22 -15.13 3.28
CA LEU A 260 -17.63 -14.79 1.91
C LEU A 260 -16.72 -15.39 0.82
N GLN A 261 -16.17 -16.57 1.04
CA GLN A 261 -15.20 -17.23 0.14
C GLN A 261 -15.77 -17.53 -1.26
N THR A 262 -17.09 -17.61 -1.41
CA THR A 262 -17.76 -17.91 -2.69
C THR A 262 -17.46 -16.89 -3.79
N ARG A 263 -16.92 -15.72 -3.49
CA ARG A 263 -16.51 -14.70 -4.46
C ARG A 263 -15.05 -14.86 -4.92
N GLU A 264 -14.28 -15.73 -4.28
CA GLU A 264 -12.84 -15.85 -4.47
C GLU A 264 -12.47 -16.80 -5.62
N GLN A 265 -11.28 -16.61 -6.17
CA GLN A 265 -10.80 -17.29 -7.38
C GLN A 265 -10.71 -18.83 -7.23
N HIS A 266 -10.45 -19.37 -6.03
CA HIS A 266 -10.37 -20.82 -5.81
C HIS A 266 -11.74 -21.53 -5.91
N ILE A 267 -12.85 -20.76 -5.81
CA ILE A 267 -14.21 -21.26 -5.98
C ILE A 267 -14.80 -20.80 -7.32
N ARG A 268 -14.70 -19.51 -7.64
CA ARG A 268 -15.34 -18.92 -8.81
C ARG A 268 -14.53 -19.02 -10.10
N ARG A 269 -13.21 -19.27 -10.01
CA ARG A 269 -12.30 -19.42 -11.16
C ARG A 269 -12.40 -18.21 -12.12
N GLU A 270 -12.80 -18.42 -13.37
CA GLU A 270 -13.00 -17.38 -14.40
C GLU A 270 -14.08 -16.34 -14.06
N LYS A 271 -14.99 -16.66 -13.13
CA LYS A 271 -16.04 -15.75 -12.64
C LYS A 271 -15.65 -15.01 -11.36
N ALA A 272 -14.41 -15.15 -10.91
CA ALA A 272 -13.92 -14.46 -9.71
C ALA A 272 -13.86 -12.95 -9.89
N THR A 273 -13.97 -12.22 -8.79
CA THR A 273 -13.85 -10.75 -8.80
C THR A 273 -12.41 -10.27 -9.03
N SER A 274 -11.42 -11.11 -8.72
CA SER A 274 -9.99 -10.82 -8.81
C SER A 274 -9.18 -12.11 -8.90
N ASN A 275 -7.95 -12.04 -9.42
CA ASN A 275 -6.99 -13.14 -9.40
C ASN A 275 -6.18 -13.20 -8.09
N ILE A 276 -6.34 -12.28 -7.17
CA ILE A 276 -5.57 -12.20 -5.93
C ILE A 276 -5.84 -13.45 -5.09
N CYS A 277 -4.77 -14.20 -4.82
CA CYS A 277 -4.79 -15.39 -3.98
C CYS A 277 -4.27 -15.07 -2.58
N THR A 278 -3.03 -14.63 -2.51
CA THR A 278 -2.34 -14.22 -1.29
C THR A 278 -2.08 -12.73 -1.34
N SER A 279 -2.19 -12.08 -0.20
CA SER A 279 -1.86 -10.68 0.01
C SER A 279 -0.75 -10.54 1.07
N GLN A 280 -0.44 -9.34 1.49
CA GLN A 280 0.68 -9.04 2.40
C GLN A 280 0.29 -9.30 3.86
N VAL A 281 0.25 -10.58 4.27
CA VAL A 281 -0.22 -10.99 5.62
C VAL A 281 0.66 -10.45 6.73
N LEU A 282 1.99 -10.70 6.68
CA LEU A 282 2.93 -10.28 7.73
C LEU A 282 2.90 -8.76 7.93
N LEU A 283 2.90 -8.01 6.84
CA LEU A 283 2.95 -6.55 6.89
C LEU A 283 1.62 -5.94 7.34
N ALA A 284 0.48 -6.58 7.01
CA ALA A 284 -0.82 -6.22 7.56
C ALA A 284 -0.87 -6.45 9.08
N ILE A 285 -0.30 -7.56 9.54
CA ILE A 285 -0.18 -7.86 10.97
C ILE A 285 0.69 -6.80 11.65
N MET A 286 1.86 -6.46 11.10
CA MET A 286 2.73 -5.41 11.64
C MET A 286 1.98 -4.08 11.77
N SER A 287 1.28 -3.66 10.71
CA SER A 287 0.51 -2.41 10.70
C SER A 287 -0.63 -2.41 11.72
N SER A 288 -1.32 -3.53 11.87
CA SER A 288 -2.36 -3.65 12.90
C SER A 288 -1.78 -3.58 14.31
N MET A 289 -0.63 -4.22 14.55
CA MET A 289 0.05 -4.20 15.85
C MET A 289 0.65 -2.83 16.18
N TYR A 290 1.10 -2.08 15.16
CA TYR A 290 1.46 -0.67 15.32
C TYR A 290 0.27 0.14 15.88
N ALA A 291 -0.91 -0.03 15.27
CA ALA A 291 -2.13 0.64 15.74
C ALA A 291 -2.57 0.18 17.14
N VAL A 292 -2.43 -1.12 17.45
CA VAL A 292 -2.72 -1.68 18.78
C VAL A 292 -1.77 -1.09 19.84
N TYR A 293 -0.48 -0.98 19.52
CA TYR A 293 0.53 -0.45 20.44
C TYR A 293 0.35 1.04 20.73
N HIS A 294 0.16 1.84 19.68
CA HIS A 294 0.00 3.29 19.83
C HIS A 294 -1.40 3.70 20.32
N GLY A 295 -2.42 2.98 19.91
CA GLY A 295 -3.82 3.36 20.19
C GLY A 295 -4.26 4.65 19.52
N PRO A 296 -5.53 5.02 19.62
CA PRO A 296 -6.11 6.17 18.91
C PRO A 296 -5.45 7.50 19.28
N ASN A 297 -5.09 7.69 20.55
CA ASN A 297 -4.55 8.96 21.03
C ASN A 297 -3.13 9.23 20.52
N ASN A 298 -2.24 8.23 20.59
CA ASN A 298 -0.87 8.40 20.11
C ASN A 298 -0.81 8.50 18.58
N ILE A 299 -1.65 7.76 17.84
CA ILE A 299 -1.73 7.92 16.38
C ILE A 299 -2.15 9.34 16.02
N ARG A 300 -3.15 9.92 16.70
CA ARG A 300 -3.51 11.34 16.52
C ARG A 300 -2.39 12.30 16.91
N THR A 301 -1.65 11.99 17.96
CA THR A 301 -0.48 12.77 18.35
C THR A 301 0.60 12.75 17.27
N ILE A 302 0.91 11.57 16.70
CA ILE A 302 1.84 11.43 15.57
C ILE A 302 1.34 12.26 14.37
N ALA A 303 0.08 12.12 13.99
CA ALA A 303 -0.52 12.87 12.90
C ALA A 303 -0.44 14.40 13.10
N ASN A 304 -0.77 14.86 14.30
CA ASN A 304 -0.68 16.27 14.65
C ASN A 304 0.76 16.79 14.64
N ASN A 305 1.73 16.01 15.15
CA ASN A 305 3.14 16.39 15.12
C ASN A 305 3.66 16.53 13.69
N VAL A 306 3.35 15.56 12.82
CA VAL A 306 3.69 15.62 11.39
C VAL A 306 3.08 16.86 10.74
N ASN A 307 1.80 17.11 10.97
CA ASN A 307 1.09 18.25 10.41
C ASN A 307 1.66 19.60 10.94
N ASN A 308 1.96 19.69 12.24
CA ASN A 308 2.53 20.89 12.85
C ASN A 308 3.91 21.22 12.29
N LEU A 309 4.81 20.24 12.16
CA LEU A 309 6.13 20.43 11.56
C LEU A 309 6.01 20.89 10.09
N CYS A 310 5.06 20.33 9.34
CA CYS A 310 4.79 20.72 7.97
C CYS A 310 4.28 22.17 7.88
N HIS A 311 3.38 22.58 8.78
CA HIS A 311 2.89 23.94 8.85
C HIS A 311 3.97 24.94 9.30
N GLN A 312 4.83 24.57 10.24
CA GLN A 312 5.97 25.39 10.65
C GLN A 312 6.93 25.62 9.47
N LEU A 313 7.25 24.59 8.71
CA LEU A 313 8.06 24.72 7.49
C LEU A 313 7.36 25.63 6.47
N SER A 314 6.07 25.43 6.23
CA SER A 314 5.28 26.24 5.31
C SER A 314 5.27 27.73 5.71
N SER A 315 5.11 28.04 7.00
CA SER A 315 5.15 29.43 7.51
C SER A 315 6.52 30.03 7.30
N SER A 316 7.59 29.32 7.67
CA SER A 316 8.97 29.78 7.47
C SER A 316 9.27 30.10 6.00
N LEU A 317 8.86 29.23 5.09
CA LEU A 317 9.04 29.45 3.64
C LEU A 317 8.25 30.67 3.14
N LYS A 318 7.01 30.85 3.60
CA LYS A 318 6.17 32.03 3.24
C LYS A 318 6.75 33.32 3.75
N ASP A 319 7.24 33.36 5.01
CA ASP A 319 7.89 34.53 5.59
C ASP A 319 9.18 34.87 4.86
N GLY A 320 9.88 33.86 4.32
CA GLY A 320 11.00 34.02 3.40
C GLY A 320 10.63 34.37 1.96
N GLY A 321 9.36 34.67 1.67
CA GLY A 321 8.88 35.08 0.35
C GLY A 321 8.62 33.93 -0.64
N ILE A 322 8.63 32.68 -0.19
CA ILE A 322 8.37 31.50 -1.06
C ILE A 322 6.87 31.17 -1.04
N LYS A 323 6.25 31.17 -2.21
CA LYS A 323 4.81 30.87 -2.36
C LYS A 323 4.56 29.37 -2.33
N ILE A 324 3.78 28.90 -1.34
CA ILE A 324 3.29 27.53 -1.27
C ILE A 324 2.04 27.38 -2.16
N PHE A 325 1.92 26.27 -2.89
CA PHE A 325 0.86 26.06 -3.89
C PHE A 325 -0.53 25.93 -3.27
N TYR A 326 -0.64 25.25 -2.13
CA TYR A 326 -1.92 24.94 -1.50
C TYR A 326 -2.04 25.53 -0.10
N LYS A 327 -3.26 25.86 0.29
CA LYS A 327 -3.57 26.39 1.63
C LYS A 327 -3.74 25.30 2.65
N ASN A 328 -4.45 24.22 2.28
CA ASN A 328 -4.74 23.10 3.14
C ASN A 328 -3.87 21.91 2.73
N PHE A 329 -3.08 21.39 3.64
CA PHE A 329 -2.20 20.23 3.43
C PHE A 329 -2.02 19.49 4.75
N PHE A 330 -1.70 18.19 4.66
CA PHE A 330 -1.44 17.37 5.85
C PHE A 330 0.05 17.35 6.19
N ASP A 331 0.84 16.69 5.36
CA ASP A 331 2.26 16.41 5.59
C ASP A 331 3.15 16.87 4.43
N THR A 332 2.57 17.23 3.31
CA THR A 332 3.29 17.52 2.07
C THR A 332 2.99 18.94 1.62
N ILE A 333 4.03 19.70 1.31
CA ILE A 333 3.96 21.01 0.68
C ILE A 333 4.67 21.01 -0.67
N ARG A 334 4.16 21.82 -1.61
CA ARG A 334 4.75 22.03 -2.93
C ARG A 334 4.98 23.50 -3.19
N PHE A 335 6.15 23.85 -3.72
CA PHE A 335 6.54 25.22 -4.04
C PHE A 335 7.61 25.29 -5.13
N LYS A 336 7.84 26.48 -5.70
CA LYS A 336 8.99 26.72 -6.58
C LYS A 336 10.13 27.30 -5.74
N PRO A 337 11.32 26.65 -5.76
CA PRO A 337 12.50 27.18 -5.08
C PRO A 337 12.99 28.47 -5.78
N ASN A 338 13.64 29.33 -5.03
CA ASN A 338 14.20 30.60 -5.52
C ASN A 338 15.74 30.63 -5.48
N ASN A 339 16.38 29.51 -5.16
CA ASN A 339 17.83 29.39 -5.02
C ASN A 339 18.33 28.04 -5.60
N ASP A 340 19.65 27.87 -5.62
CA ASP A 340 20.33 26.63 -6.04
C ASP A 340 20.41 25.66 -4.84
N TRP A 341 19.30 25.04 -4.52
CA TRP A 341 19.08 24.21 -3.33
C TRP A 341 19.67 22.79 -3.43
N GLU A 342 19.84 22.23 -4.65
CA GLU A 342 20.18 20.81 -4.85
C GLU A 342 21.50 20.42 -4.16
N LYS A 343 22.55 21.24 -4.35
CA LYS A 343 23.84 21.01 -3.71
C LYS A 343 23.77 21.08 -2.18
N LEU A 344 22.95 22.00 -1.65
CA LEU A 344 22.77 22.16 -0.20
C LEU A 344 22.00 20.96 0.37
N ALA A 345 20.94 20.51 -0.30
CA ALA A 345 20.18 19.32 0.09
C ALA A 345 21.07 18.07 0.09
N HIS A 346 21.90 17.89 -0.95
CA HIS A 346 22.83 16.78 -1.01
C HIS A 346 23.86 16.81 0.14
N ASN A 347 24.39 17.98 0.51
CA ASN A 347 25.31 18.12 1.64
C ASN A 347 24.65 17.77 2.98
N GLU A 348 23.38 18.10 3.17
CA GLU A 348 22.58 17.72 4.35
C GLU A 348 22.08 16.28 4.29
N LYS A 349 22.35 15.54 3.19
CA LYS A 349 21.91 14.17 2.95
C LYS A 349 20.37 14.02 2.91
N TYR A 350 19.70 14.94 2.23
CA TYR A 350 18.25 14.97 2.07
C TYR A 350 17.84 14.74 0.62
N ASN A 351 16.75 14.01 0.43
CA ASN A 351 16.07 13.83 -0.86
C ASN A 351 14.72 14.54 -0.82
N PHE A 352 14.48 15.42 -1.80
CA PHE A 352 13.19 16.06 -2.04
C PHE A 352 12.58 15.54 -3.35
N ARG A 353 11.25 15.64 -3.48
CA ARG A 353 10.57 15.32 -4.71
C ARG A 353 10.71 16.44 -5.73
N ILE A 354 11.14 16.12 -6.95
CA ILE A 354 11.27 17.07 -8.05
C ILE A 354 10.13 16.86 -9.04
N TYR A 355 9.39 17.91 -9.38
CA TYR A 355 8.34 17.88 -10.38
C TYR A 355 8.84 18.36 -11.74
N LYS A 356 8.17 17.94 -12.82
CA LYS A 356 8.56 18.29 -14.20
C LYS A 356 8.56 19.80 -14.49
N ASP A 357 7.79 20.60 -13.74
CA ASP A 357 7.71 22.06 -13.87
C ASP A 357 8.78 22.80 -13.06
N GLY A 358 9.74 22.08 -12.49
CA GLY A 358 10.81 22.62 -11.66
C GLY A 358 10.37 22.99 -10.23
N SER A 359 9.12 22.72 -9.85
CA SER A 359 8.72 22.82 -8.45
C SER A 359 9.22 21.61 -7.66
N ILE A 360 9.28 21.76 -6.34
CA ILE A 360 9.67 20.67 -5.43
C ILE A 360 8.56 20.39 -4.43
N GLY A 361 8.52 19.15 -3.97
CA GLY A 361 7.67 18.68 -2.88
C GLY A 361 8.52 18.27 -1.68
N ILE A 362 8.05 18.60 -0.49
CA ILE A 362 8.63 18.16 0.77
C ILE A 362 7.54 17.51 1.59
N SER A 363 7.74 16.23 1.91
CA SER A 363 6.82 15.43 2.73
C SER A 363 7.44 15.18 4.10
N ILE A 364 6.76 15.62 5.13
CA ILE A 364 7.14 15.43 6.53
C ILE A 364 6.54 14.11 7.03
N ASP A 365 7.30 13.36 7.81
CA ASP A 365 6.87 12.07 8.33
C ASP A 365 7.20 11.89 9.83
N GLU A 366 6.91 10.74 10.39
CA GLU A 366 7.11 10.42 11.81
C GLU A 366 8.58 10.53 12.24
N THR A 367 9.52 10.33 11.31
CA THR A 367 10.96 10.39 11.61
C THR A 367 11.53 11.79 11.57
N THR A 368 10.73 12.76 11.14
CA THR A 368 11.15 14.16 11.03
C THR A 368 11.21 14.83 12.40
N VAL A 369 12.33 15.45 12.69
CA VAL A 369 12.56 16.20 13.93
C VAL A 369 12.72 17.69 13.67
N GLN A 370 12.68 18.50 14.73
CA GLN A 370 12.79 19.96 14.63
C GLN A 370 14.09 20.42 13.95
N GLU A 371 15.18 19.66 14.14
CA GLU A 371 16.46 19.98 13.49
C GLU A 371 16.37 19.86 11.96
N ASP A 372 15.60 18.89 11.45
CA ASP A 372 15.39 18.75 10.00
C ASP A 372 14.69 19.99 9.43
N ILE A 373 13.68 20.52 10.12
CA ILE A 373 12.99 21.75 9.71
C ILE A 373 13.98 22.93 9.64
N ASN A 374 14.89 23.06 10.64
CA ASN A 374 15.92 24.09 10.64
C ASN A 374 16.85 23.95 9.43
N LYS A 375 17.32 22.74 9.15
CA LYS A 375 18.20 22.44 8.00
C LYS A 375 17.49 22.71 6.67
N ILE A 376 16.23 22.31 6.54
CA ILE A 376 15.44 22.60 5.34
C ILE A 376 15.26 24.10 5.14
N CYS A 377 14.97 24.86 6.20
CA CYS A 377 14.91 26.33 6.12
C CYS A 377 16.24 26.92 5.63
N ASN A 378 17.38 26.45 6.16
CA ASN A 378 18.71 26.89 5.72
C ASN A 378 18.99 26.54 4.25
N ILE A 379 18.58 25.36 3.77
CA ILE A 379 18.72 24.95 2.36
C ILE A 379 18.04 25.97 1.43
N PHE A 380 16.86 26.48 1.83
CA PHE A 380 16.11 27.46 1.03
C PHE A 380 16.42 28.92 1.40
N GLY A 381 17.39 29.17 2.28
CA GLY A 381 17.83 30.50 2.65
C GLY A 381 16.79 31.32 3.43
N VAL A 382 15.91 30.64 4.18
CA VAL A 382 14.86 31.28 4.98
C VAL A 382 15.11 31.11 6.47
N LEU A 383 14.67 32.09 7.26
CA LEU A 383 14.72 32.00 8.71
C LEU A 383 13.54 31.15 9.20
N LYS A 384 13.81 30.28 10.17
CA LYS A 384 12.76 29.52 10.83
C LYS A 384 11.87 30.45 11.65
N THR A 385 10.56 30.34 11.51
CA THR A 385 9.59 30.99 12.40
C THR A 385 9.42 30.20 13.70
N ASN A 386 9.26 30.91 14.81
CA ASN A 386 8.99 30.29 16.12
C ASN A 386 7.49 30.06 16.38
N GLU A 387 6.64 30.20 15.37
CA GLU A 387 5.22 29.95 15.55
C GLU A 387 4.95 28.45 15.81
N THR A 388 4.50 28.18 17.03
CA THR A 388 4.09 26.86 17.52
C THR A 388 2.57 26.66 17.46
N SER A 389 1.86 27.45 16.65
CA SER A 389 0.41 27.34 16.58
C SER A 389 -0.01 26.05 15.87
N TYR A 390 -0.78 25.23 16.57
CA TYR A 390 -1.41 24.07 15.95
C TYR A 390 -2.31 24.51 14.79
N TYR A 391 -2.10 23.92 13.61
CA TYR A 391 -2.97 24.20 12.48
C TYR A 391 -4.36 23.66 12.73
N ASN A 392 -5.34 24.51 12.56
CA ASN A 392 -6.73 24.16 12.77
C ASN A 392 -7.42 24.04 11.41
N PHE A 393 -7.56 22.81 10.90
CA PHE A 393 -8.28 22.58 9.65
C PHE A 393 -9.67 23.23 9.65
N PRO A 394 -10.16 23.72 8.50
CA PRO A 394 -11.55 24.11 8.35
C PRO A 394 -12.49 22.99 8.80
N LYS A 395 -13.62 23.35 9.43
CA LYS A 395 -14.54 22.38 10.02
C LYS A 395 -14.99 21.28 9.04
N GLN A 396 -15.18 21.63 7.76
CA GLN A 396 -15.59 20.71 6.70
C GLN A 396 -14.53 19.66 6.33
N LEU A 397 -13.27 19.87 6.69
CA LEU A 397 -12.15 18.94 6.43
C LEU A 397 -11.80 18.10 7.66
N LYS A 398 -12.32 18.43 8.84
CA LYS A 398 -12.01 17.71 10.07
C LYS A 398 -12.82 16.43 10.18
N ARG A 399 -12.20 15.41 10.75
CA ARG A 399 -12.87 14.21 11.20
C ARG A 399 -13.83 14.52 12.34
N ASN A 400 -15.08 14.06 12.23
CA ASN A 400 -16.08 14.14 13.30
C ASN A 400 -16.42 12.76 13.90
N SER A 401 -16.16 11.68 13.16
CA SER A 401 -16.47 10.32 13.59
C SER A 401 -15.50 9.81 14.65
N SER A 402 -15.96 8.87 15.45
CA SER A 402 -15.14 8.11 16.40
C SER A 402 -14.04 7.29 15.68
N TYR A 403 -13.03 6.88 16.46
CA TYR A 403 -11.83 6.29 15.89
C TYR A 403 -11.22 5.26 16.85
N LEU A 404 -11.06 4.02 16.37
CA LEU A 404 -10.41 2.91 17.08
C LEU A 404 -10.95 2.66 18.49
N GLU A 405 -12.28 2.61 18.65
CA GLU A 405 -12.95 2.43 19.95
C GLU A 405 -12.89 1.01 20.50
N HIS A 406 -12.50 0.00 19.69
CA HIS A 406 -12.43 -1.39 20.13
C HIS A 406 -11.35 -1.59 21.18
N ASP A 407 -11.61 -2.42 22.18
CA ASP A 407 -10.74 -2.69 23.32
C ASP A 407 -9.29 -3.01 22.93
N VAL A 408 -9.09 -3.74 21.84
CA VAL A 408 -7.75 -4.12 21.36
C VAL A 408 -6.85 -2.93 21.09
N PHE A 409 -7.39 -1.81 20.64
CA PHE A 409 -6.64 -0.56 20.38
C PHE A 409 -6.49 0.33 21.62
N ASN A 410 -7.07 -0.07 22.76
CA ASN A 410 -7.12 0.72 23.99
C ASN A 410 -6.52 -0.01 25.19
N ARG A 411 -5.76 -1.12 24.96
CA ARG A 411 -5.29 -1.99 26.04
C ARG A 411 -3.78 -2.22 26.09
N TYR A 412 -3.12 -2.42 24.96
CA TYR A 412 -1.74 -2.97 24.90
C TYR A 412 -0.70 -1.89 24.59
N HIS A 413 -0.58 -0.86 25.44
CA HIS A 413 0.26 0.33 25.19
C HIS A 413 1.64 0.29 25.85
N SER A 414 1.95 -0.74 26.66
CA SER A 414 3.29 -0.99 27.18
C SER A 414 3.98 -2.11 26.43
N GLU A 415 5.32 -2.08 26.39
CA GLU A 415 6.13 -3.13 25.76
C GLU A 415 5.78 -4.52 26.31
N THR A 416 5.66 -4.66 27.63
CA THR A 416 5.35 -5.95 28.27
C THR A 416 3.97 -6.47 27.92
N GLU A 417 2.94 -5.62 27.90
CA GLU A 417 1.58 -6.02 27.53
C GLU A 417 1.51 -6.41 26.06
N MET A 418 2.17 -5.62 25.20
CA MET A 418 2.24 -5.90 23.76
C MET A 418 2.98 -7.22 23.48
N LEU A 419 4.10 -7.47 24.14
CA LEU A 419 4.84 -8.73 24.03
C LEU A 419 3.96 -9.93 24.41
N ARG A 420 3.24 -9.84 25.52
CA ARG A 420 2.32 -10.90 25.97
C ARG A 420 1.16 -11.10 24.99
N TYR A 421 0.65 -10.03 24.40
CA TYR A 421 -0.41 -10.12 23.40
C TYR A 421 0.08 -10.81 22.12
N ILE A 422 1.24 -10.41 21.59
CA ILE A 422 1.86 -11.05 20.42
C ILE A 422 2.08 -12.54 20.68
N HIS A 423 2.66 -12.91 21.81
CA HIS A 423 2.90 -14.30 22.18
C HIS A 423 1.59 -15.10 22.35
N LYS A 424 0.58 -14.51 22.96
CA LYS A 424 -0.76 -15.13 23.08
C LYS A 424 -1.38 -15.46 21.71
N LEU A 425 -1.17 -14.63 20.70
CA LEU A 425 -1.63 -14.91 19.34
C LEU A 425 -0.80 -15.99 18.68
N GLU A 426 0.53 -15.91 18.78
CA GLU A 426 1.46 -16.88 18.21
C GLU A 426 1.17 -18.30 18.71
N THR A 427 0.93 -18.48 20.01
CA THR A 427 0.65 -19.79 20.63
C THR A 427 -0.68 -20.41 20.23
N LYS A 428 -1.58 -19.69 19.57
CA LYS A 428 -2.82 -20.24 18.99
C LYS A 428 -2.61 -20.87 17.61
N ASP A 429 -1.42 -20.70 17.03
CA ASP A 429 -1.13 -21.09 15.67
C ASP A 429 -0.10 -22.21 15.59
N LEU A 430 -0.19 -23.02 14.55
CA LEU A 430 0.92 -23.83 14.11
C LEU A 430 1.74 -23.04 13.07
N SER A 431 3.07 -23.11 13.21
CA SER A 431 4.02 -22.48 12.29
C SER A 431 5.14 -23.46 11.94
N LEU A 432 5.94 -23.16 10.92
CA LEU A 432 6.96 -24.07 10.41
C LEU A 432 8.17 -24.21 11.38
N ASN A 433 8.29 -23.34 12.39
CA ASN A 433 9.30 -23.48 13.44
C ASN A 433 8.86 -24.42 14.58
N THR A 434 7.59 -24.81 14.63
CA THR A 434 7.03 -25.70 15.68
C THR A 434 6.48 -27.00 15.13
N SER A 435 6.17 -27.09 13.84
CA SER A 435 5.61 -28.29 13.24
C SER A 435 5.84 -28.38 11.72
N MET A 436 5.71 -29.59 11.17
CA MET A 436 5.66 -29.81 9.73
C MET A 436 4.21 -29.69 9.27
N ILE A 437 3.94 -28.70 8.43
CA ILE A 437 2.61 -28.42 7.91
C ILE A 437 2.64 -28.65 6.39
N PRO A 438 1.82 -29.55 5.82
CA PRO A 438 1.70 -29.71 4.39
C PRO A 438 0.91 -28.52 3.81
N LEU A 439 1.61 -27.52 3.31
CA LEU A 439 1.02 -26.34 2.70
C LEU A 439 1.06 -26.44 1.18
N GLY A 440 -0.05 -26.15 0.52
CA GLY A 440 -0.16 -26.14 -0.95
C GLY A 440 0.75 -25.08 -1.61
N SER A 441 0.96 -23.93 -0.98
CA SER A 441 1.89 -22.89 -1.44
C SER A 441 3.32 -23.13 -1.02
N CYS A 442 3.57 -24.27 -0.42
CA CYS A 442 4.87 -24.83 -0.21
C CYS A 442 5.76 -24.14 0.84
N THR A 443 6.90 -24.62 0.85
CA THR A 443 8.14 -24.31 1.50
C THR A 443 8.64 -22.88 1.33
N MET A 444 7.98 -22.05 0.52
CA MET A 444 8.34 -20.64 0.29
C MET A 444 8.36 -19.78 1.56
N LYS A 445 7.81 -20.28 2.68
CA LYS A 445 7.73 -19.57 3.96
C LYS A 445 8.82 -20.00 4.94
N LEU A 446 9.51 -21.08 4.62
CA LEU A 446 10.65 -21.55 5.42
C LEU A 446 11.93 -20.87 4.92
N ASN A 447 12.07 -19.58 5.24
CA ASN A 447 13.27 -18.83 4.94
C ASN A 447 14.36 -19.15 5.94
N ALA A 448 15.60 -19.22 5.47
CA ALA A 448 16.75 -19.31 6.37
C ALA A 448 16.90 -18.02 7.19
N THR A 449 17.34 -18.12 8.41
CA THR A 449 17.59 -16.95 9.27
C THR A 449 18.54 -15.96 8.59
N THR A 450 19.59 -16.47 7.94
CA THR A 450 20.56 -15.66 7.17
C THR A 450 19.93 -14.89 6.04
N GLU A 451 18.87 -15.37 5.41
CA GLU A 451 18.12 -14.65 4.37
C GLU A 451 17.31 -13.48 4.94
N MET A 452 16.86 -13.60 6.20
CA MET A 452 16.06 -12.58 6.86
C MET A 452 16.90 -11.45 7.48
N VAL A 453 18.13 -11.72 7.90
CA VAL A 453 18.99 -10.73 8.57
C VAL A 453 19.16 -9.43 7.77
N PRO A 454 19.43 -9.45 6.45
CA PRO A 454 19.64 -8.23 5.68
C PRO A 454 18.39 -7.35 5.50
N VAL A 455 17.19 -7.90 5.71
CA VAL A 455 15.92 -7.18 5.49
C VAL A 455 15.78 -5.95 6.41
N THR A 456 16.45 -5.98 7.56
CA THR A 456 16.45 -4.88 8.53
C THR A 456 17.71 -4.01 8.49
N TRP A 457 18.63 -4.26 7.57
CA TRP A 457 19.77 -3.36 7.40
C TRP A 457 19.34 -2.04 6.79
N PRO A 458 19.76 -0.88 7.34
CA PRO A 458 19.34 0.42 6.82
C PRO A 458 19.59 0.62 5.33
N GLU A 459 20.68 0.04 4.81
CA GLU A 459 21.04 0.11 3.38
C GLU A 459 20.05 -0.63 2.47
N PHE A 460 19.14 -1.45 3.03
CA PHE A 460 18.02 -2.08 2.33
C PHE A 460 16.67 -1.59 2.84
N SER A 461 16.48 -1.46 4.16
CA SER A 461 15.19 -1.10 4.74
C SER A 461 14.81 0.38 4.57
N ASP A 462 15.81 1.29 4.60
CA ASP A 462 15.56 2.73 4.76
C ASP A 462 15.69 3.53 3.46
N ILE A 463 15.70 2.84 2.32
CA ILE A 463 15.79 3.48 1.01
C ILE A 463 14.40 3.65 0.41
N HIS A 464 14.08 4.89 0.06
CA HIS A 464 12.83 5.26 -0.60
C HIS A 464 12.78 4.69 -2.03
N PRO A 465 11.63 4.16 -2.53
CA PRO A 465 11.53 3.55 -3.86
C PRO A 465 11.83 4.50 -5.02
N PHE A 466 11.66 5.80 -4.81
CA PHE A 466 11.94 6.84 -5.81
C PHE A 466 13.22 7.63 -5.49
N ALA A 467 14.13 7.07 -4.67
CA ALA A 467 15.45 7.64 -4.48
C ALA A 467 16.22 7.69 -5.82
N PRO A 468 17.08 8.70 -6.04
CA PRO A 468 17.92 8.79 -7.24
C PRO A 468 18.74 7.51 -7.51
N LEU A 469 18.89 7.13 -8.79
CA LEU A 469 19.51 5.85 -9.19
C LEU A 469 20.96 5.69 -8.71
N GLU A 470 21.70 6.78 -8.57
CA GLU A 470 23.07 6.78 -8.03
C GLU A 470 23.13 6.36 -6.55
N GLN A 471 22.05 6.52 -5.80
CA GLN A 471 21.96 6.11 -4.39
C GLN A 471 21.62 4.63 -4.21
N VAL A 472 21.14 3.95 -5.25
CA VAL A 472 20.60 2.58 -5.19
C VAL A 472 21.43 1.56 -6.01
N ARG A 473 22.70 1.84 -6.23
CA ARG A 473 23.62 0.99 -7.03
C ARG A 473 23.72 -0.44 -6.50
N GLY A 474 23.55 -0.63 -5.21
CA GLY A 474 23.54 -1.95 -4.57
C GLY A 474 22.32 -2.76 -5.00
N TYR A 475 21.14 -2.17 -4.96
CA TYR A 475 19.90 -2.78 -5.46
C TYR A 475 19.99 -3.10 -6.95
N LEU A 476 20.47 -2.16 -7.77
CA LEU A 476 20.63 -2.40 -9.21
C LEU A 476 21.60 -3.56 -9.51
N SER A 477 22.69 -3.67 -8.72
CA SER A 477 23.63 -4.80 -8.84
C SER A 477 22.95 -6.13 -8.43
N LEU A 478 22.20 -6.13 -7.34
CA LEU A 478 21.46 -7.31 -6.87
C LEU A 478 20.41 -7.75 -7.90
N PHE A 479 19.63 -6.83 -8.45
CA PHE A 479 18.62 -7.12 -9.48
C PHE A 479 19.26 -7.70 -10.75
N LYS A 480 20.37 -7.14 -11.21
CA LYS A 480 21.11 -7.65 -12.36
C LYS A 480 21.57 -9.09 -12.15
N ASP A 481 22.17 -9.38 -11.01
CA ASP A 481 22.65 -10.72 -10.69
C ASP A 481 21.49 -11.71 -10.57
N LEU A 482 20.42 -11.34 -9.88
CA LEU A 482 19.23 -12.18 -9.72
C LEU A 482 18.55 -12.48 -11.06
N LYS A 483 18.36 -11.50 -11.93
CA LYS A 483 17.83 -11.69 -13.28
C LYS A 483 18.72 -12.66 -14.09
N SER A 484 20.03 -12.47 -14.05
CA SER A 484 20.98 -13.36 -14.73
C SER A 484 20.88 -14.81 -14.23
N TRP A 485 20.73 -15.02 -12.92
CA TRP A 485 20.58 -16.36 -12.36
C TRP A 485 19.26 -17.00 -12.74
N LEU A 486 18.17 -16.26 -12.66
CA LEU A 486 16.84 -16.74 -13.04
C LEU A 486 16.78 -17.12 -14.53
N SER A 487 17.33 -16.28 -15.42
CA SER A 487 17.38 -16.56 -16.86
C SER A 487 18.18 -17.84 -17.15
N LYS A 488 19.34 -18.03 -16.48
CA LYS A 488 20.14 -19.25 -16.63
C LYS A 488 19.44 -20.51 -16.12
N LEU A 489 18.69 -20.41 -15.01
CA LEU A 489 17.97 -21.54 -14.43
C LEU A 489 16.76 -21.94 -15.25
N THR A 490 16.09 -21.00 -15.87
CA THR A 490 14.84 -21.24 -16.62
C THR A 490 15.08 -21.45 -18.13
N GLY A 491 16.25 -21.03 -18.63
CA GLY A 491 16.57 -21.07 -20.07
C GLY A 491 15.92 -19.94 -20.88
N PHE A 492 15.32 -18.93 -20.22
CA PHE A 492 14.81 -17.73 -20.88
C PHE A 492 15.87 -16.65 -21.03
N ASP A 493 15.68 -15.77 -22.02
CA ASP A 493 16.64 -14.69 -22.32
C ASP A 493 16.69 -13.61 -21.23
N ASP A 494 15.54 -13.29 -20.63
CA ASP A 494 15.43 -12.32 -19.53
C ASP A 494 14.23 -12.62 -18.61
N CYS A 495 14.16 -11.93 -17.49
CA CYS A 495 13.03 -12.00 -16.57
C CYS A 495 12.68 -10.63 -15.99
N SER A 496 11.43 -10.45 -15.60
CA SER A 496 10.96 -9.26 -14.84
C SER A 496 10.84 -9.60 -13.36
N LEU A 497 11.30 -8.68 -12.50
CA LEU A 497 11.11 -8.72 -11.05
C LEU A 497 9.95 -7.82 -10.59
N GLN A 498 9.18 -7.26 -11.51
CA GLN A 498 8.06 -6.36 -11.22
C GLN A 498 6.83 -7.05 -10.58
N PRO A 499 6.42 -8.25 -11.00
CA PRO A 499 5.27 -8.92 -10.39
C PRO A 499 5.50 -9.17 -8.91
N ASN A 500 4.57 -8.70 -8.07
CA ASN A 500 4.67 -8.77 -6.60
C ASN A 500 3.94 -9.98 -5.98
N SER A 501 3.47 -10.90 -6.80
CA SER A 501 2.91 -12.20 -6.39
C SER A 501 2.90 -13.19 -7.54
N GLY A 502 2.68 -14.49 -7.25
CA GLY A 502 2.53 -15.51 -8.28
C GLY A 502 1.39 -15.21 -9.25
N ALA A 503 0.23 -14.81 -8.74
CA ALA A 503 -0.93 -14.43 -9.57
C ALA A 503 -0.63 -13.22 -10.48
N GLN A 504 0.15 -12.25 -10.02
CA GLN A 504 0.58 -11.12 -10.85
C GLN A 504 1.63 -11.54 -11.89
N GLY A 505 2.46 -12.55 -11.59
CA GLY A 505 3.36 -13.17 -12.58
C GLY A 505 2.59 -13.85 -13.71
N GLU A 506 1.56 -14.64 -13.38
CA GLU A 506 0.66 -15.25 -14.36
C GLU A 506 -0.01 -14.18 -15.24
N TYR A 507 -0.57 -13.15 -14.63
CA TYR A 507 -1.22 -12.05 -15.32
C TYR A 507 -0.26 -11.32 -16.26
N THR A 508 0.95 -10.99 -15.79
CA THR A 508 1.99 -10.35 -16.59
C THR A 508 2.39 -11.20 -17.80
N GLY A 509 2.59 -12.51 -17.60
CA GLY A 509 2.89 -13.44 -18.68
C GLY A 509 1.79 -13.45 -19.76
N LEU A 510 0.53 -13.49 -19.37
CA LEU A 510 -0.60 -13.44 -20.29
C LEU A 510 -0.71 -12.11 -21.03
N LEU A 511 -0.42 -10.98 -20.37
CA LEU A 511 -0.36 -9.68 -21.01
C LEU A 511 0.74 -9.61 -22.07
N VAL A 512 1.93 -10.17 -21.79
CA VAL A 512 3.05 -10.25 -22.75
C VAL A 512 2.66 -11.10 -23.95
N ILE A 513 2.07 -12.28 -23.75
CA ILE A 513 1.58 -13.14 -24.82
C ILE A 513 0.55 -12.43 -25.69
N ARG A 514 -0.40 -11.75 -25.06
CA ARG A 514 -1.44 -10.98 -25.77
C ARG A 514 -0.83 -9.83 -26.57
N ALA A 515 0.08 -9.07 -25.98
CA ALA A 515 0.79 -7.99 -26.65
C ALA A 515 1.55 -8.49 -27.88
N TYR A 516 2.23 -9.63 -27.77
CA TYR A 516 2.91 -10.29 -28.89
C TYR A 516 1.92 -10.64 -30.01
N HIS A 517 0.80 -11.31 -29.70
CA HIS A 517 -0.21 -11.62 -30.72
C HIS A 517 -0.81 -10.36 -31.37
N ASN A 518 -1.05 -9.32 -30.60
CA ASN A 518 -1.55 -8.05 -31.12
C ASN A 518 -0.55 -7.39 -32.07
N SER A 519 0.75 -7.41 -31.75
CA SER A 519 1.81 -6.83 -32.59
C SER A 519 2.00 -7.60 -33.91
N CYS A 520 1.73 -8.91 -33.90
CA CYS A 520 1.74 -9.78 -35.09
C CYS A 520 0.42 -9.74 -35.90
N GLY A 521 -0.56 -8.90 -35.57
CA GLY A 521 -1.86 -8.83 -36.23
C GLY A 521 -2.82 -9.97 -35.86
N ASN A 522 -2.48 -10.80 -34.90
CA ASN A 522 -3.21 -12.01 -34.48
C ASN A 522 -4.16 -11.75 -33.30
N LYS A 523 -4.88 -10.64 -33.29
CA LYS A 523 -5.81 -10.25 -32.20
C LYS A 523 -6.90 -11.29 -31.91
N HIS A 524 -7.23 -12.14 -32.89
CA HIS A 524 -8.20 -13.22 -32.78
C HIS A 524 -7.71 -14.37 -31.87
N ARG A 525 -6.41 -14.46 -31.57
CA ARG A 525 -5.84 -15.44 -30.63
C ARG A 525 -6.01 -14.98 -29.19
N ASN A 526 -7.24 -15.06 -28.72
CA ASN A 526 -7.65 -14.60 -27.38
C ASN A 526 -8.20 -15.71 -26.49
N ILE A 527 -8.07 -16.98 -26.88
CA ILE A 527 -8.46 -18.13 -26.07
C ILE A 527 -7.26 -18.61 -25.27
N CYS A 528 -7.44 -18.80 -23.97
CA CYS A 528 -6.48 -19.41 -23.06
C CYS A 528 -6.99 -20.79 -22.63
N LEU A 529 -6.27 -21.84 -23.00
CA LEU A 529 -6.57 -23.20 -22.57
C LEU A 529 -6.10 -23.41 -21.13
N VAL A 530 -7.01 -23.74 -20.23
CA VAL A 530 -6.73 -23.91 -18.80
C VAL A 530 -7.22 -25.27 -18.33
N PRO A 531 -6.33 -26.18 -17.89
CA PRO A 531 -6.76 -27.48 -17.35
C PRO A 531 -7.71 -27.32 -16.16
N ASP A 532 -8.68 -28.21 -16.03
CA ASP A 532 -9.62 -28.23 -14.89
C ASP A 532 -8.90 -28.32 -13.54
N SER A 533 -7.75 -29.01 -13.50
CA SER A 533 -6.91 -29.14 -12.32
C SER A 533 -6.05 -27.91 -12.01
N ALA A 534 -6.03 -26.88 -12.89
CA ALA A 534 -5.23 -25.68 -12.67
C ALA A 534 -5.73 -24.89 -11.45
N HIS A 535 -4.80 -24.21 -10.80
CA HIS A 535 -5.12 -23.30 -9.70
C HIS A 535 -6.12 -22.22 -10.16
N GLY A 536 -7.04 -21.82 -9.28
CA GLY A 536 -8.10 -20.85 -9.61
C GLY A 536 -7.59 -19.48 -10.06
N THR A 537 -6.32 -19.12 -9.75
CA THR A 537 -5.70 -17.87 -10.24
C THR A 537 -5.49 -17.88 -11.76
N ASN A 538 -5.24 -19.04 -12.37
CA ASN A 538 -4.96 -19.13 -13.81
C ASN A 538 -6.14 -18.63 -14.66
N PRO A 539 -7.37 -19.19 -14.53
CA PRO A 539 -8.51 -18.67 -15.29
C PRO A 539 -8.86 -17.23 -14.93
N ALA A 540 -8.74 -16.83 -13.66
CA ALA A 540 -9.00 -15.45 -13.25
C ALA A 540 -8.00 -14.46 -13.90
N SER A 541 -6.72 -14.81 -13.96
CA SER A 541 -5.68 -13.99 -14.62
C SER A 541 -5.92 -13.90 -16.14
N ALA A 542 -6.39 -14.96 -16.78
CA ALA A 542 -6.71 -14.95 -18.21
C ALA A 542 -7.86 -13.98 -18.54
N ILE A 543 -8.95 -14.01 -17.76
CA ILE A 543 -10.06 -13.07 -17.92
C ILE A 543 -9.59 -11.63 -17.71
N MET A 544 -8.78 -11.36 -16.67
CA MET A 544 -8.24 -10.03 -16.42
C MET A 544 -7.32 -9.54 -17.55
N ALA A 545 -6.62 -10.44 -18.23
CA ALA A 545 -5.85 -10.15 -19.43
C ALA A 545 -6.72 -9.97 -20.68
N GLY A 546 -8.06 -10.03 -20.56
CA GLY A 546 -9.01 -9.92 -21.66
C GLY A 546 -9.03 -11.09 -22.61
N MET A 547 -8.71 -12.30 -22.10
CA MET A 547 -8.78 -13.57 -22.84
C MET A 547 -10.02 -14.35 -22.42
N SER A 548 -10.52 -15.21 -23.31
CA SER A 548 -11.53 -16.22 -22.99
C SER A 548 -10.84 -17.45 -22.45
N VAL A 549 -11.51 -18.20 -21.56
CA VAL A 549 -10.99 -19.45 -20.95
C VAL A 549 -11.76 -20.65 -21.52
N GLU A 550 -11.02 -21.65 -21.95
CA GLU A 550 -11.53 -22.96 -22.34
C GLU A 550 -10.71 -24.09 -21.69
#